data_47bf8014829dfe159b4e500238346796
#
_entry.id   47bf8014829dfe159b4e500238346796
#
_cell.length_a   1.000
_cell.length_b   1.000
_cell.length_c   1.000
_cell.angle_alpha   90.00
_cell.angle_beta   90.00
_cell.angle_gamma   90.00
#
_symmetry.space_group_name_H-M   'P 1'
#
loop_
_entity.id
_entity.type
_entity.pdbx_description
1 polymer ?
#
loop_
_entity_poly.entity_id
_entity_poly.type
_entity_poly.pdbx_seq_one_letter_code
_entity_poly.pdbx_strand_id
1 'polypeptide(L)'
;MYKRQKLGSVLALKGASFLEQAGVGGPVLMICFILFSALINLVMGSASAKWTILAPVFVPMFMLLGYSPELTQVAYRIGDSCTNLITPLMTYFAMIVVFAKKYDKDSGIGTLISTMLPYSLFFMIGWSVLLVVWMMLGLPLGPGAAMTF
;
A
#
# COMPACT_ATOMS: atom_id res chain seq x y z
N MET A 1 -3.12 21.33 -18.98
CA MET A 1 -3.54 19.99 -18.53
C MET A 1 -2.83 18.84 -19.25
N TYR A 2 -2.50 18.96 -20.52
CA TYR A 2 -1.87 17.92 -21.38
C TYR A 2 -0.43 17.46 -20.96
N LYS A 3 0.38 18.29 -20.31
CA LYS A 3 1.77 17.93 -19.95
C LYS A 3 1.90 16.95 -18.78
N ARG A 4 0.94 16.92 -17.85
CA ARG A 4 0.99 16.03 -16.67
C ARG A 4 0.64 14.57 -17.00
N GLN A 5 -0.25 14.34 -17.97
CA GLN A 5 -0.60 12.99 -18.41
C GLN A 5 0.56 12.28 -19.13
N LYS A 6 1.39 13.02 -19.89
CA LYS A 6 2.59 12.46 -20.54
C LYS A 6 3.67 12.04 -19.55
N LEU A 7 3.82 12.73 -18.42
CA LEU A 7 4.77 12.37 -17.36
C LEU A 7 4.40 11.04 -16.68
N GLY A 8 3.14 10.84 -16.34
CA GLY A 8 2.65 9.58 -15.76
C GLY A 8 2.88 8.40 -16.71
N SER A 9 2.53 8.55 -17.99
CA SER A 9 2.73 7.50 -19.00
C SER A 9 4.21 7.18 -19.25
N VAL A 10 5.07 8.20 -19.28
CA VAL A 10 6.52 8.00 -19.44
C VAL A 10 7.13 7.31 -18.22
N LEU A 11 6.70 7.70 -17.02
CA LEU A 11 7.14 7.04 -15.77
C LEU A 11 6.65 5.59 -15.71
N ALA A 12 5.41 5.34 -16.12
CA ALA A 12 4.85 3.98 -16.16
C ALA A 12 5.63 3.08 -17.14
N LEU A 13 5.90 3.57 -18.36
CA LEU A 13 6.67 2.83 -19.36
C LEU A 13 8.11 2.56 -18.92
N LYS A 14 8.82 3.58 -18.45
CA LYS A 14 10.20 3.42 -17.95
C LYS A 14 10.26 2.55 -16.71
N GLY A 15 9.31 2.70 -15.80
CA GLY A 15 9.20 1.87 -14.61
C GLY A 15 8.94 0.41 -14.94
N ALA A 16 8.01 0.12 -15.86
CA ALA A 16 7.73 -1.24 -16.33
C ALA A 16 8.98 -1.88 -16.97
N SER A 17 9.64 -1.17 -17.89
CA SER A 17 10.85 -1.69 -18.55
C SER A 17 12.00 -1.91 -17.58
N PHE A 18 12.16 -1.05 -16.58
CA PHE A 18 13.16 -1.24 -15.52
C PHE A 18 12.89 -2.48 -14.66
N LEU A 19 11.63 -2.67 -14.25
CA LEU A 19 11.22 -3.84 -13.45
C LEU A 19 11.36 -5.15 -14.25
N GLU A 20 11.05 -5.11 -15.53
CA GLU A 20 11.22 -6.23 -16.45
C GLU A 20 12.69 -6.63 -16.60
N GLN A 21 13.57 -5.64 -16.80
CA GLN A 21 15.03 -5.86 -16.88
C GLN A 21 15.63 -6.34 -15.55
N ALA A 22 15.11 -5.87 -14.42
CA ALA A 22 15.54 -6.31 -13.10
C ALA A 22 15.04 -7.72 -12.74
N GLY A 23 14.19 -8.35 -13.57
CA GLY A 23 13.61 -9.65 -13.30
C GLY A 23 12.67 -9.67 -12.07
N VAL A 24 12.23 -8.49 -11.62
CA VAL A 24 11.35 -8.35 -10.46
C VAL A 24 9.91 -8.45 -10.94
N GLY A 25 9.35 -9.64 -10.87
CA GLY A 25 7.96 -9.88 -11.26
C GLY A 25 7.18 -10.63 -10.19
N GLY A 26 5.88 -10.78 -10.43
CA GLY A 26 5.00 -11.59 -9.61
C GLY A 26 4.88 -11.12 -8.16
N PRO A 27 4.91 -12.08 -7.21
CA PRO A 27 4.71 -11.80 -5.80
C PRO A 27 5.72 -10.79 -5.21
N VAL A 28 6.97 -10.84 -5.67
CA VAL A 28 8.04 -9.94 -5.18
C VAL A 28 7.72 -8.49 -5.51
N LEU A 29 7.24 -8.22 -6.72
CA LEU A 29 6.82 -6.89 -7.14
C LEU A 29 5.69 -6.36 -6.25
N MET A 30 4.70 -7.20 -5.94
CA MET A 30 3.57 -6.82 -5.08
C MET A 30 4.02 -6.53 -3.65
N ILE A 31 4.93 -7.34 -3.09
CA ILE A 31 5.51 -7.07 -1.76
C ILE A 31 6.27 -5.73 -1.75
N CYS A 32 7.10 -5.45 -2.75
CA CYS A 32 7.81 -4.18 -2.86
C CYS A 32 6.82 -3.00 -2.93
N PHE A 33 5.72 -3.16 -3.66
CA PHE A 33 4.69 -2.12 -3.77
C PHE A 33 3.90 -1.94 -2.46
N ILE A 34 3.62 -3.01 -1.72
CA ILE A 34 3.02 -2.96 -0.38
C ILE A 34 3.92 -2.14 0.56
N LEU A 35 5.22 -2.47 0.61
CA LEU A 35 6.19 -1.76 1.46
C LEU A 35 6.33 -0.28 1.06
N PHE A 36 6.37 0.00 -0.24
CA PHE A 36 6.40 1.37 -0.76
C PHE A 36 5.14 2.16 -0.35
N SER A 37 3.95 1.57 -0.49
CA SER A 37 2.69 2.16 -0.07
C SER A 37 2.67 2.42 1.45
N ALA A 38 3.19 1.47 2.24
CA ALA A 38 3.32 1.58 3.68
C ALA A 38 4.22 2.77 4.09
N LEU A 39 5.37 2.94 3.43
CA LEU A 39 6.28 4.08 3.68
C LEU A 39 5.60 5.43 3.39
N ILE A 40 4.90 5.53 2.26
CA ILE A 40 4.17 6.76 1.92
C ILE A 40 3.07 7.04 2.95
N ASN A 41 2.44 6.00 3.50
CA ASN A 41 1.40 6.17 4.50
C ASN A 41 1.89 6.82 5.80
N LEU A 42 3.15 6.64 6.17
CA LEU A 42 3.73 7.32 7.34
C LEU A 42 3.79 8.84 7.17
N VAL A 43 3.86 9.32 5.93
CA VAL A 43 3.98 10.74 5.59
C VAL A 43 2.63 11.35 5.18
N MET A 44 1.73 10.54 4.62
CA MET A 44 0.42 11.00 4.11
C MET A 44 -0.71 10.18 4.72
N GLY A 45 -1.41 10.73 5.69
CA GLY A 45 -2.52 10.07 6.39
C GLY A 45 -3.82 9.87 5.58
N SER A 46 -3.95 10.47 4.38
CA SER A 46 -5.15 10.35 3.55
C SER A 46 -5.00 9.27 2.47
N ALA A 47 -5.72 8.16 2.62
CA ALA A 47 -5.73 7.06 1.65
C ALA A 47 -6.20 7.51 0.25
N SER A 48 -7.26 8.30 0.17
CA SER A 48 -7.79 8.78 -1.11
C SER A 48 -6.83 9.72 -1.84
N ALA A 49 -6.18 10.63 -1.11
CA ALA A 49 -5.20 11.54 -1.69
C ALA A 49 -3.98 10.79 -2.23
N LYS A 50 -3.47 9.81 -1.47
CA LYS A 50 -2.37 8.94 -1.92
C LYS A 50 -2.74 8.16 -3.18
N TRP A 51 -3.91 7.53 -3.18
CA TRP A 51 -4.37 6.76 -4.34
C TRP A 51 -4.48 7.62 -5.60
N THR A 52 -5.00 8.84 -5.48
CA THR A 52 -5.09 9.79 -6.59
C THR A 52 -3.72 10.12 -7.20
N ILE A 53 -2.65 10.08 -6.40
CA ILE A 53 -1.28 10.34 -6.87
C ILE A 53 -0.64 9.06 -7.44
N LEU A 54 -0.83 7.92 -6.78
CA LEU A 54 -0.17 6.66 -7.12
C LEU A 54 -0.83 5.94 -8.29
N ALA A 55 -2.17 5.91 -8.35
CA ALA A 55 -2.89 5.15 -9.35
C ALA A 55 -2.53 5.53 -10.81
N PRO A 56 -2.41 6.82 -11.19
CA PRO A 56 -2.06 7.18 -12.56
C PRO A 56 -0.68 6.70 -13.04
N VAL A 57 0.19 6.31 -12.12
CA VAL A 57 1.54 5.81 -12.42
C VAL A 57 1.60 4.30 -12.29
N PHE A 58 1.19 3.76 -11.13
CA PHE A 58 1.39 2.34 -10.82
C PHE A 58 0.37 1.42 -11.50
N VAL A 59 -0.89 1.86 -11.66
CA VAL A 59 -1.89 1.03 -12.35
C VAL A 59 -1.47 0.75 -13.79
N PRO A 60 -1.20 1.73 -14.66
CA PRO A 60 -0.77 1.44 -16.02
C PRO A 60 0.59 0.73 -16.08
N MET A 61 1.50 1.00 -15.12
CA MET A 61 2.79 0.30 -15.05
C MET A 61 2.61 -1.20 -14.82
N PHE A 62 1.76 -1.58 -13.86
CA PHE A 62 1.51 -2.99 -13.54
C PHE A 62 0.64 -3.67 -14.61
N MET A 63 -0.25 -2.95 -15.26
CA MET A 63 -0.99 -3.46 -16.41
C MET A 63 -0.06 -3.82 -17.59
N LEU A 64 1.00 -3.04 -17.83
CA LEU A 64 2.02 -3.37 -18.83
C LEU A 64 2.80 -4.64 -18.49
N LEU A 65 2.88 -4.97 -17.20
CA LEU A 65 3.48 -6.22 -16.70
C LEU A 65 2.49 -7.39 -16.62
N GLY A 66 1.24 -7.20 -17.09
CA GLY A 66 0.20 -8.22 -17.14
C GLY A 66 -0.64 -8.37 -15.86
N TYR A 67 -0.53 -7.45 -14.89
CA TYR A 67 -1.30 -7.48 -13.64
C TYR A 67 -2.55 -6.61 -13.74
N SER A 68 -3.62 -7.05 -13.09
CA SER A 68 -4.88 -6.32 -13.10
C SER A 68 -4.83 -5.05 -12.21
N PRO A 69 -5.64 -4.02 -12.53
CA PRO A 69 -5.81 -2.84 -11.69
C PRO A 69 -6.29 -3.19 -10.28
N GLU A 70 -7.13 -4.21 -10.16
CA GLU A 70 -7.68 -4.71 -8.91
C GLU A 70 -6.57 -5.23 -7.99
N LEU A 71 -5.63 -6.00 -8.53
CA LEU A 71 -4.47 -6.49 -7.77
C LEU A 71 -3.60 -5.33 -7.28
N THR A 72 -3.38 -4.34 -8.14
CA THR A 72 -2.64 -3.12 -7.76
C THR A 72 -3.32 -2.40 -6.60
N GLN A 73 -4.64 -2.28 -6.64
CA GLN A 73 -5.42 -1.64 -5.58
C GLN A 73 -5.39 -2.43 -4.28
N VAL A 74 -5.48 -3.77 -4.34
CA VAL A 74 -5.39 -4.64 -3.15
C VAL A 74 -4.02 -4.50 -2.50
N ALA A 75 -2.94 -4.58 -3.27
CA ALA A 75 -1.58 -4.40 -2.75
C ALA A 75 -1.39 -3.03 -2.09
N TYR A 76 -1.88 -1.95 -2.72
CA TYR A 76 -1.89 -0.61 -2.13
C TYR A 76 -2.63 -0.59 -0.79
N ARG A 77 -3.83 -1.19 -0.73
CA ARG A 77 -4.67 -1.22 0.47
C ARG A 77 -4.04 -1.99 1.62
N ILE A 78 -3.32 -3.06 1.35
CA ILE A 78 -2.58 -3.81 2.38
C ILE A 78 -1.56 -2.89 3.06
N GLY A 79 -0.71 -2.21 2.28
CA GLY A 79 0.28 -1.28 2.82
C GLY A 79 -0.34 -0.12 3.61
N ASP A 80 -1.41 0.47 3.06
CA ASP A 80 -2.14 1.56 3.70
C ASP A 80 -2.77 1.13 5.03
N SER A 81 -3.52 0.03 5.04
CA SER A 81 -4.30 -0.41 6.20
C SER A 81 -3.41 -0.85 7.36
N CYS A 82 -2.34 -1.60 7.08
CA CYS A 82 -1.45 -2.11 8.13
C CYS A 82 -0.69 -1.01 8.85
N THR A 83 -0.35 0.08 8.18
CA THR A 83 0.42 1.19 8.76
C THR A 83 -0.45 2.31 9.33
N ASN A 84 -1.76 2.30 9.11
CA ASN A 84 -2.68 3.24 9.74
C ASN A 84 -2.64 3.21 11.28
N LEU A 85 -2.32 2.04 11.86
CA LEU A 85 -2.20 1.86 13.31
C LEU A 85 -1.07 2.70 13.93
N ILE A 86 -0.01 2.99 13.15
CA ILE A 86 1.19 3.68 13.60
C ILE A 86 1.36 5.07 12.98
N THR A 87 0.42 5.51 12.14
CA THR A 87 0.50 6.79 11.42
C THR A 87 -0.08 7.93 12.27
N PRO A 88 0.74 8.86 12.80
CA PRO A 88 0.26 9.94 13.66
C PRO A 88 -0.53 11.01 12.90
N LEU A 89 -0.45 11.04 11.58
CA LEU A 89 -1.16 11.97 10.69
C LEU A 89 -2.61 11.55 10.40
N MET A 90 -3.06 10.44 10.97
CA MET A 90 -4.43 9.99 10.86
C MET A 90 -5.36 10.91 11.66
N THR A 91 -6.51 11.28 11.09
CA THR A 91 -7.46 12.25 11.67
C THR A 91 -7.90 11.90 13.10
N TYR A 92 -8.01 10.60 13.41
CA TYR A 92 -8.47 10.12 14.72
C TYR A 92 -7.33 9.90 15.73
N PHE A 93 -6.08 10.03 15.34
CA PHE A 93 -4.95 9.72 16.21
C PHE A 93 -4.89 10.61 17.46
N ALA A 94 -5.17 11.91 17.29
CA ALA A 94 -5.23 12.84 18.41
C ALA A 94 -6.30 12.44 19.44
N MET A 95 -7.46 11.96 18.98
CA MET A 95 -8.53 11.47 19.84
C MET A 95 -8.08 10.24 20.63
N ILE A 96 -7.41 9.29 19.97
CA ILE A 96 -6.88 8.07 20.61
C ILE A 96 -5.88 8.45 21.72
N VAL A 97 -4.99 9.43 21.48
CA VAL A 97 -4.04 9.93 22.49
C VAL A 97 -4.80 10.48 23.71
N VAL A 98 -5.86 11.28 23.48
CA VAL A 98 -6.66 11.85 24.59
C VAL A 98 -7.34 10.76 25.39
N PHE A 99 -7.89 9.74 24.73
CA PHE A 99 -8.50 8.60 25.43
C PHE A 99 -7.45 7.77 26.19
N ALA A 100 -6.28 7.52 25.61
CA ALA A 100 -5.21 6.79 26.29
C ALA A 100 -4.76 7.49 27.58
N LYS A 101 -4.62 8.82 27.56
CA LYS A 101 -4.26 9.63 28.74
C LYS A 101 -5.28 9.56 29.87
N LYS A 102 -6.52 9.16 29.61
CA LYS A 102 -7.52 8.94 30.65
C LYS A 102 -7.19 7.74 31.53
N TYR A 103 -6.49 6.75 30.98
CA TYR A 103 -6.10 5.51 31.68
C TYR A 103 -4.67 5.56 32.17
N ASP A 104 -3.78 6.14 31.37
CA ASP A 104 -2.38 6.34 31.69
C ASP A 104 -1.96 7.76 31.28
N LYS A 105 -1.64 8.59 32.29
CA LYS A 105 -1.34 10.01 32.12
C LYS A 105 -0.02 10.25 31.35
N ASP A 106 0.89 9.29 31.38
CA ASP A 106 2.18 9.35 30.71
C ASP A 106 2.11 8.87 29.26
N SER A 107 0.95 8.36 28.82
CA SER A 107 0.71 7.93 27.46
C SER A 107 0.81 9.11 26.48
N GLY A 108 1.72 8.96 25.50
CA GLY A 108 1.96 9.92 24.43
C GLY A 108 1.88 9.28 23.04
N ILE A 109 2.16 10.07 22.03
CA ILE A 109 2.23 9.62 20.63
C ILE A 109 3.22 8.46 20.48
N GLY A 110 4.42 8.59 21.09
CA GLY A 110 5.45 7.56 21.04
C GLY A 110 5.03 6.25 21.70
N THR A 111 4.36 6.33 22.84
CA THR A 111 3.84 5.15 23.56
C THR A 111 2.84 4.37 22.70
N LEU A 112 1.91 5.07 22.05
CA LEU A 112 0.93 4.45 21.16
C LEU A 112 1.59 3.81 19.94
N ILE A 113 2.51 4.52 19.29
CA ILE A 113 3.23 3.99 18.13
C ILE A 113 4.03 2.75 18.52
N SER A 114 4.79 2.78 19.62
CA SER A 114 5.60 1.64 20.06
C SER A 114 4.75 0.43 20.41
N THR A 115 3.60 0.64 21.03
CA THR A 115 2.67 -0.44 21.38
C THR A 115 2.00 -1.04 20.15
N MET A 116 1.67 -0.22 19.15
CA MET A 116 0.97 -0.67 17.93
C MET A 116 1.91 -1.18 16.84
N LEU A 117 3.20 -0.86 16.90
CA LEU A 117 4.20 -1.27 15.91
C LEU A 117 4.26 -2.79 15.69
N PRO A 118 4.33 -3.65 16.73
CA PRO A 118 4.35 -5.09 16.52
C PRO A 118 3.07 -5.60 15.82
N TYR A 119 1.91 -5.06 16.17
CA TYR A 119 0.65 -5.42 15.50
C TYR A 119 0.66 -5.02 14.03
N SER A 120 1.12 -3.82 13.71
CA SER A 120 1.27 -3.33 12.34
C SER A 120 2.18 -4.26 11.51
N LEU A 121 3.31 -4.70 12.08
CA LEU A 121 4.22 -5.63 11.42
C LEU A 121 3.59 -7.01 11.21
N PHE A 122 2.91 -7.56 12.23
CA PHE A 122 2.21 -8.83 12.11
C PHE A 122 1.13 -8.79 11.03
N PHE A 123 0.32 -7.74 10.99
CA PHE A 123 -0.69 -7.57 9.96
C PHE A 123 -0.06 -7.42 8.58
N MET A 124 1.03 -6.66 8.45
CA MET A 124 1.72 -6.50 7.17
C MET A 124 2.25 -7.82 6.63
N ILE A 125 2.91 -8.61 7.47
CA ILE A 125 3.40 -9.95 7.10
C ILE A 125 2.24 -10.87 6.75
N GLY A 126 1.22 -10.94 7.60
CA GLY A 126 0.06 -11.83 7.40
C GLY A 126 -0.69 -11.53 6.10
N TRP A 127 -1.00 -10.26 5.84
CA TRP A 127 -1.69 -9.85 4.60
C TRP A 127 -0.82 -10.00 3.35
N SER A 128 0.50 -9.75 3.46
CA SER A 128 1.42 -9.97 2.35
C SER A 128 1.54 -11.45 2.00
N VAL A 129 1.67 -12.32 3.00
CA VAL A 129 1.68 -13.77 2.81
C VAL A 129 0.36 -14.25 2.22
N LEU A 130 -0.78 -13.77 2.73
CA LEU A 130 -2.09 -14.11 2.19
C LEU A 130 -2.20 -13.71 0.72
N LEU A 131 -1.78 -12.50 0.36
CA LEU A 131 -1.81 -12.07 -1.04
C LEU A 131 -0.93 -12.95 -1.94
N VAL A 132 0.28 -13.28 -1.49
CA VAL A 132 1.19 -14.16 -2.24
C VAL A 132 0.59 -15.56 -2.44
N VAL A 133 0.04 -16.15 -1.38
CA VAL A 133 -0.63 -17.46 -1.46
C VAL A 133 -1.83 -17.38 -2.41
N TRP A 134 -2.62 -16.30 -2.33
CA TRP A 134 -3.76 -16.07 -3.20
C TRP A 134 -3.36 -15.96 -4.67
N MET A 135 -2.25 -15.26 -4.95
CA MET A 135 -1.67 -15.18 -6.29
C MET A 135 -1.16 -16.54 -6.79
N MET A 136 -0.51 -17.33 -5.93
CA MET A 136 0.00 -18.67 -6.30
C MET A 136 -1.13 -19.64 -6.61
N LEU A 137 -2.27 -19.51 -5.94
CA LEU A 137 -3.45 -20.32 -6.18
C LEU A 137 -4.25 -19.87 -7.41
N GLY A 138 -3.93 -18.72 -8.00
CA GLY A 138 -4.64 -18.16 -9.16
C GLY A 138 -6.11 -17.82 -8.89
N LEU A 139 -6.47 -17.54 -7.62
CA LEU A 139 -7.85 -17.26 -7.24
C LEU A 139 -8.25 -15.84 -7.63
N PRO A 140 -9.49 -15.60 -8.09
CA PRO A 140 -9.96 -14.26 -8.40
C PRO A 140 -10.06 -13.40 -7.12
N LEU A 141 -9.79 -12.09 -7.25
CA LEU A 141 -9.90 -11.13 -6.14
C LEU A 141 -11.36 -10.79 -5.80
N GLY A 142 -12.28 -11.13 -6.68
CA GLY A 142 -13.71 -10.91 -6.51
C GLY A 142 -14.50 -11.37 -7.74
N PRO A 143 -15.82 -11.23 -7.75
CA PRO A 143 -16.63 -11.57 -8.93
C PRO A 143 -16.19 -10.76 -10.15
N GLY A 144 -15.66 -11.43 -11.17
CA GLY A 144 -15.17 -10.78 -12.39
C GLY A 144 -13.82 -10.07 -12.29
N ALA A 145 -13.13 -10.15 -11.14
CA ALA A 145 -11.82 -9.52 -10.91
C ALA A 145 -10.70 -10.56 -10.98
N ALA A 146 -10.17 -10.77 -12.19
CA ALA A 146 -9.00 -11.62 -12.40
C ALA A 146 -7.73 -10.92 -11.86
N MET A 147 -6.68 -11.70 -11.56
CA MET A 147 -5.39 -11.13 -11.12
C MET A 147 -4.51 -10.67 -12.26
N THR A 148 -4.63 -11.34 -13.40
CA THR A 148 -3.86 -11.07 -14.62
C THR A 148 -4.78 -10.95 -15.81
N PHE A 149 -4.31 -10.28 -16.85
CA PHE A 149 -4.98 -10.21 -18.16
C PHE A 149 -4.62 -11.40 -19.03
#